data_40d72be7a40eaa219684172281203d85
#
_entry.id   40d72be7a40eaa219684172281203d85
#
_cell.length_a   1.000
_cell.length_b   1.000
_cell.length_c   1.000
_cell.angle_alpha   90.00
_cell.angle_beta   90.00
_cell.angle_gamma   90.00
#
_symmetry.space_group_name_H-M   'P 1'
#
loop_
_entity.id
_entity.type
_entity.pdbx_description
1 polymer ?
#
loop_
_entity_poly.entity_id
_entity_poly.type
_entity_poly.pdbx_seq_one_letter_code
_entity_poly.pdbx_strand_id
1 'polypeptide(L)'
;MLKVEPGTLHEVSQAIAELEIVSEMYSVVGDHDLMAKIYVDSFEQLAEIVNDRIHKVPHVRETKTVITFDSYDVPKPKHRT
;
A
#
# COMPACT_ATOMS: atom_id res chain seq x y z
N MET A 1 1.16 -4.24 0.92
CA MET A 1 1.45 -4.69 -0.46
C MET A 1 0.24 -5.42 -1.01
N LEU A 2 -0.03 -5.19 -2.25
CA LEU A 2 -1.25 -5.67 -2.89
C LEU A 2 -0.92 -6.43 -4.16
N LYS A 3 -1.65 -7.50 -4.37
CA LYS A 3 -1.62 -8.23 -5.63
C LYS A 3 -2.96 -8.01 -6.32
N VAL A 4 -2.91 -7.62 -7.59
CA VAL A 4 -4.12 -7.29 -8.34
C VAL A 4 -4.24 -8.16 -9.58
N GLU A 5 -5.43 -8.19 -10.14
CA GLU A 5 -5.66 -8.92 -11.39
C GLU A 5 -4.85 -8.29 -12.53
N PRO A 6 -4.36 -9.09 -13.47
CA PRO A 6 -3.59 -8.54 -14.58
C PRO A 6 -4.35 -7.45 -15.33
N GLY A 7 -3.65 -6.38 -15.65
CA GLY A 7 -4.23 -5.28 -16.40
C GLY A 7 -5.07 -4.30 -15.62
N THR A 8 -5.17 -4.46 -14.30
CA THR A 8 -6.02 -3.60 -13.47
C THR A 8 -5.26 -2.67 -12.54
N LEU A 9 -3.93 -2.62 -12.64
CA LEU A 9 -3.11 -1.87 -11.70
C LEU A 9 -3.51 -0.39 -11.61
N HIS A 10 -3.73 0.23 -12.74
CA HIS A 10 -4.09 1.65 -12.76
C HIS A 10 -5.45 1.90 -12.11
N GLU A 11 -6.44 1.07 -12.41
CA GLU A 11 -7.77 1.18 -11.82
C GLU A 11 -7.73 0.99 -10.31
N VAL A 12 -6.99 -0.01 -9.87
CA VAL A 12 -6.87 -0.29 -8.42
C VAL A 12 -6.17 0.86 -7.73
N SER A 13 -5.07 1.39 -8.30
CA SER A 13 -4.36 2.48 -7.67
C SER A 13 -5.22 3.73 -7.54
N GLN A 14 -6.03 4.03 -8.54
CA GLN A 14 -6.96 5.16 -8.46
C GLN A 14 -8.03 4.95 -7.41
N ALA A 15 -8.60 3.75 -7.34
CA ALA A 15 -9.63 3.45 -6.35
C ALA A 15 -9.08 3.56 -4.92
N ILE A 16 -7.87 3.10 -4.69
CA ILE A 16 -7.25 3.21 -3.38
C ILE A 16 -6.92 4.66 -3.04
N ALA A 17 -6.45 5.43 -4.01
CA ALA A 17 -6.19 6.85 -3.78
C ALA A 17 -7.45 7.61 -3.38
N GLU A 18 -8.58 7.25 -3.93
CA GLU A 18 -9.87 7.88 -3.61
C GLU A 18 -10.34 7.60 -2.19
N LEU A 19 -9.81 6.57 -1.54
CA LEU A 19 -10.15 6.30 -0.14
C LEU A 19 -9.55 7.32 0.82
N GLU A 20 -8.58 8.10 0.37
CA GLU A 20 -7.93 9.16 1.15
C GLU A 20 -7.28 8.68 2.45
N ILE A 21 -6.83 7.42 2.45
CA ILE A 21 -6.17 6.82 3.62
C ILE A 21 -4.69 6.52 3.37
N VAL A 22 -4.24 6.69 2.16
CA VAL A 22 -2.90 6.32 1.73
C VAL A 22 -2.04 7.57 1.59
N SER A 23 -0.86 7.54 2.18
CA SER A 23 0.09 8.65 2.04
C SER A 23 0.97 8.54 0.81
N GLU A 24 1.29 7.33 0.41
CA GLU A 24 2.14 7.08 -0.75
C GLU A 24 1.77 5.74 -1.38
N MET A 25 1.95 5.65 -2.69
CA MET A 25 1.76 4.40 -3.42
C MET A 25 2.88 4.21 -4.42
N TYR A 26 3.27 2.96 -4.62
CA TYR A 26 4.32 2.59 -5.55
C TYR A 26 3.96 1.33 -6.30
N SER A 27 4.28 1.29 -7.60
CA SER A 27 4.30 0.02 -8.31
C SER A 27 5.53 -0.74 -7.89
N VAL A 28 5.40 -2.03 -7.69
CA VAL A 28 6.52 -2.87 -7.29
C VAL A 28 6.67 -4.04 -8.25
N VAL A 29 7.88 -4.56 -8.31
CA VAL A 29 8.20 -5.73 -9.10
C VAL A 29 8.40 -6.91 -8.15
N GLY A 30 7.83 -8.05 -8.48
CA GLY A 30 7.95 -9.26 -7.66
C GLY A 30 6.61 -9.93 -7.48
N ASP A 31 6.38 -10.48 -6.29
CA ASP A 31 5.17 -11.24 -6.00
C ASP A 31 3.92 -10.38 -5.85
N HIS A 32 4.11 -9.10 -5.61
CA HIS A 32 3.00 -8.15 -5.48
C HIS A 32 3.18 -7.04 -6.49
N ASP A 33 2.10 -6.32 -6.76
CA ASP A 33 2.07 -5.33 -7.83
C ASP A 33 2.07 -3.89 -7.34
N LEU A 34 1.56 -3.66 -6.14
CA LEU A 34 1.38 -2.32 -5.62
C LEU A 34 1.72 -2.28 -4.13
N MET A 35 2.43 -1.25 -3.73
CA MET A 35 2.68 -0.97 -2.31
C MET A 35 2.00 0.33 -1.95
N ALA A 36 1.19 0.30 -0.90
CA ALA A 36 0.54 1.49 -0.37
C ALA A 36 1.03 1.71 1.06
N LYS A 37 1.37 2.96 1.37
CA LYS A 37 1.86 3.32 2.69
C LYS A 37 0.76 4.06 3.43
N ILE A 38 0.44 3.55 4.61
CA ILE A 38 -0.65 4.05 5.44
C ILE A 38 -0.10 4.34 6.84
N TYR A 39 -0.52 5.46 7.42
CA TYR A 39 -0.21 5.77 8.81
C TYR A 39 -1.46 5.55 9.65
N VAL A 40 -1.31 4.80 10.73
CA VAL A 40 -2.41 4.51 11.64
C VAL A 40 -1.93 4.67 13.09
N ASP A 41 -2.88 4.90 13.99
CA ASP A 41 -2.56 5.08 15.41
C ASP A 41 -2.62 3.78 16.19
N SER A 42 -3.28 2.76 15.65
CA SER A 42 -3.45 1.49 16.35
C SER A 42 -3.51 0.34 15.37
N PHE A 43 -3.22 -0.85 15.88
CA PHE A 43 -3.35 -2.06 15.09
C PHE A 43 -4.80 -2.31 14.68
N GLU A 44 -5.74 -1.98 15.55
CA GLU A 44 -7.15 -2.15 15.27
C GLU A 44 -7.61 -1.29 14.10
N GLN A 45 -7.13 -0.06 14.04
CA GLN A 45 -7.40 0.83 12.93
C GLN A 45 -6.85 0.27 11.62
N LEU A 46 -5.65 -0.30 11.66
CA LEU A 46 -5.06 -0.92 10.49
C LEU A 46 -5.90 -2.08 9.98
N ALA A 47 -6.32 -2.96 10.88
CA ALA A 47 -7.14 -4.11 10.51
C ALA A 47 -8.46 -3.67 9.89
N GLU A 48 -9.09 -2.65 10.44
CA GLU A 48 -10.33 -2.09 9.91
C GLU A 48 -10.13 -1.55 8.50
N ILE A 49 -9.08 -0.77 8.28
CA ILE A 49 -8.79 -0.22 6.96
C ILE A 49 -8.57 -1.32 5.93
N VAL A 50 -7.75 -2.32 6.28
CA VAL A 50 -7.46 -3.41 5.36
C VAL A 50 -8.71 -4.22 5.06
N ASN A 51 -9.42 -4.64 6.09
CA ASN A 51 -10.56 -5.54 5.93
C ASN A 51 -11.79 -4.86 5.34
N ASP A 52 -12.07 -3.65 5.76
CA ASP A 52 -13.32 -2.98 5.40
C ASP A 52 -13.20 -2.07 4.20
N ARG A 53 -12.01 -1.64 3.87
CA ARG A 53 -11.82 -0.68 2.78
C ARG A 53 -10.98 -1.22 1.64
N ILE A 54 -9.81 -1.74 1.93
CA ILE A 54 -8.91 -2.20 0.86
C ILE A 54 -9.41 -3.49 0.22
N HIS A 55 -9.84 -4.44 1.01
CA HIS A 55 -10.35 -5.70 0.47
C HIS A 55 -11.60 -5.54 -0.38
N LYS A 56 -12.32 -4.45 -0.22
CA LYS A 56 -13.51 -4.17 -1.01
C LYS A 56 -13.21 -3.50 -2.34
N VAL A 57 -11.98 -3.11 -2.57
CA VAL A 57 -11.59 -2.54 -3.86
C VAL A 57 -11.63 -3.64 -4.93
N PRO A 58 -12.34 -3.43 -6.04
CA PRO A 58 -12.40 -4.44 -7.10
C PRO A 58 -11.01 -4.76 -7.62
N HIS A 59 -10.82 -6.02 -8.02
CA HIS A 59 -9.58 -6.52 -8.64
C HIS A 59 -8.41 -6.73 -7.70
N VAL A 60 -8.54 -6.42 -6.42
CA VAL A 60 -7.52 -6.76 -5.43
C VAL A 60 -7.65 -8.24 -5.11
N ARG A 61 -6.57 -9.00 -5.31
CA ARG A 61 -6.56 -10.45 -5.10
C ARG A 61 -6.00 -10.84 -3.76
N GLU A 62 -4.94 -10.19 -3.34
CA GLU A 62 -4.26 -10.46 -2.08
C GLU A 62 -3.73 -9.19 -1.46
N THR A 63 -3.68 -9.17 -0.15
CA THR A 63 -3.01 -8.10 0.58
C THR A 63 -2.00 -8.71 1.54
N LYS A 64 -0.87 -8.03 1.68
CA LYS A 64 0.15 -8.39 2.67
C LYS A 64 0.51 -7.13 3.42
N THR A 65 0.41 -7.18 4.73
CA THR A 65 0.72 -6.03 5.58
C THR A 65 2.11 -6.18 6.18
N VAL A 66 2.90 -5.12 6.04
CA VAL A 66 4.20 -5.02 6.70
C VAL A 66 4.10 -3.85 7.67
N ILE A 67 4.38 -4.09 8.93
CA ILE A 67 4.29 -3.08 9.97
C ILE A 67 5.68 -2.60 10.33
N THR A 68 5.85 -1.27 10.34
CA THR A 68 7.09 -0.68 10.81
C THR A 68 6.82 0.08 12.11
N PHE A 69 7.71 -0.08 13.07
CA PHE A 69 7.53 0.56 14.38
C PHE A 69 8.29 1.87 14.48
N ASP A 70 9.49 1.92 13.92
CA ASP A 70 10.34 3.09 14.03
C ASP A 70 10.84 3.49 12.66
N SER A 71 11.00 4.78 12.45
CA SER A 71 11.69 5.27 11.28
C SER A 71 12.96 5.98 11.72
N TYR A 72 14.01 5.75 10.96
CA TYR A 72 15.32 6.34 11.24
C TYR A 72 15.70 7.27 10.12
N ASP A 73 16.23 8.42 10.47
CA ASP A 73 16.76 9.34 9.49
C ASP A 73 18.07 8.78 8.94
N VAL A 74 18.10 8.58 7.66
CA VAL A 74 19.29 8.12 6.98
C VAL A 74 19.69 9.18 5.95
N PRO A 75 20.94 9.65 6.00
CA PRO A 75 21.39 10.63 5.01
C PRO A 75 21.24 10.03 3.60
N LYS A 76 20.76 10.87 2.68
CA LYS A 76 20.65 10.42 1.30
C LYS A 76 22.02 10.18 0.71
N PRO A 77 22.18 9.13 -0.11
CA PRO A 77 23.45 8.91 -0.78
C PRO A 77 23.78 10.09 -1.69
N LYS A 78 25.05 10.38 -1.84
CA LYS A 78 25.51 11.45 -2.71
C LYS A 78 25.22 11.16 -4.17
N HIS A 79 25.21 9.91 -4.53
CA HIS A 79 24.89 9.48 -5.88
C HIS A 79 23.50 8.95 -5.95
N ARG A 80 22.77 9.42 -6.93
CA ARG A 80 21.42 8.97 -7.19
C ARG A 80 21.37 8.45 -8.60
N THR A 81 21.05 7.23 -8.74
CA THR A 81 20.95 6.63 -10.07
C THR A 81 19.56 6.15 -10.31
#